data_0054cff328f399c5880bad95a5439c21
#
_entry.id   0054cff328f399c5880bad95a5439c21
#
_cell.length_a   1.000
_cell.length_b   1.000
_cell.length_c   1.000
_cell.angle_alpha   90.00
_cell.angle_beta   90.00
_cell.angle_gamma   90.00
#
_symmetry.space_group_name_H-M   'P 1'
#
loop_
_entity.id
_entity.type
_entity.pdbx_description
1 polymer ?
#
loop_
_entity_poly.entity_id
_entity_poly.type
_entity_poly.pdbx_seq_one_letter_code
_entity_poly.pdbx_strand_id
1 'polypeptide(L)'
;MVEPGRDDSRLRFGVPACATARDRVDRVLLDWDRERPDLDFAPVAVVSRLGRARSCLDAELAAVFARFGLTSADFGVIITLRRSGGPYTMPQARLMDALGLTSGTVSVRLDRLEQRGIVSREPGPRGARGSLVRLTGKGLRLFDEIAPVHLASEDRLLSALSRGERQTLADLLRRLLAGFESATTDVAAGLGLTLEPAHLARTRRQAVGLSDTPGLLVTDVVARSAAAEAGIERGDLITALDGTAVTSSVGLASLLADLTGRRTVTFNLLRGNDAVTVGLRLPRAR
;
A
#
# COMPACT_ATOMS: atom_id res chain seq x y z
N MET A 1 -6.44 53.23 -23.77
CA MET A 1 -7.02 51.91 -24.03
C MET A 1 -6.50 51.03 -22.87
N VAL A 2 -7.33 50.85 -21.87
CA VAL A 2 -7.03 50.06 -20.65
C VAL A 2 -7.47 48.66 -20.97
N GLU A 3 -6.50 47.70 -20.92
CA GLU A 3 -6.81 46.29 -21.02
C GLU A 3 -7.70 45.87 -19.85
N PRO A 4 -8.75 45.03 -20.08
CA PRO A 4 -9.57 44.55 -19.00
C PRO A 4 -8.74 43.59 -18.13
N GLY A 5 -8.69 43.92 -16.82
CA GLY A 5 -8.02 43.14 -15.80
C GLY A 5 -8.47 41.68 -15.84
N ARG A 6 -7.49 40.78 -15.95
CA ARG A 6 -7.69 39.36 -15.68
C ARG A 6 -8.22 39.23 -14.25
N ASP A 7 -9.39 38.67 -14.13
CA ASP A 7 -9.95 38.25 -12.84
C ASP A 7 -9.08 37.10 -12.28
N ASP A 8 -8.12 37.48 -11.44
CA ASP A 8 -7.09 36.62 -10.84
C ASP A 8 -7.61 35.91 -9.58
N SER A 9 -8.92 35.86 -9.38
CA SER A 9 -9.53 35.43 -8.12
C SER A 9 -9.56 33.89 -7.93
N ARG A 10 -9.28 33.09 -8.96
CA ARG A 10 -9.16 31.63 -8.85
C ARG A 10 -8.05 31.10 -9.76
N LEU A 11 -6.91 30.81 -9.15
CA LEU A 11 -5.86 30.05 -9.85
C LEU A 11 -6.42 28.69 -10.28
N ARG A 12 -6.04 28.24 -11.48
CA ARG A 12 -6.58 27.10 -12.21
C ARG A 12 -6.61 25.78 -11.40
N PHE A 13 -5.79 25.70 -10.34
CA PHE A 13 -5.63 24.49 -9.51
C PHE A 13 -6.10 24.67 -8.05
N GLY A 14 -6.97 25.63 -7.78
CA GLY A 14 -7.48 25.87 -6.42
C GLY A 14 -6.41 26.40 -5.45
N VAL A 15 -5.32 26.99 -5.97
CA VAL A 15 -4.30 27.63 -5.14
C VAL A 15 -4.91 28.88 -4.51
N PRO A 16 -4.85 29.05 -3.18
CA PRO A 16 -5.44 30.23 -2.52
C PRO A 16 -4.81 31.53 -3.04
N ALA A 17 -5.65 32.53 -3.31
CA ALA A 17 -5.17 33.87 -3.69
C ALA A 17 -4.40 34.54 -2.56
N CYS A 18 -4.65 34.17 -1.30
CA CYS A 18 -4.01 34.72 -0.12
C CYS A 18 -2.63 34.06 0.15
N ALA A 19 -1.57 34.85 0.21
CA ALA A 19 -0.21 34.40 0.41
C ALA A 19 0.05 33.68 1.76
N THR A 20 -0.79 33.91 2.76
CA THR A 20 -0.66 33.35 4.12
C THR A 20 -1.10 31.89 4.23
N ALA A 21 -1.85 31.38 3.24
CA ALA A 21 -2.37 30.00 3.24
C ALA A 21 -1.61 29.04 2.28
N ARG A 22 -0.58 29.56 1.57
CA ARG A 22 0.15 28.78 0.56
C ARG A 22 1.16 27.83 1.18
N ASP A 23 1.10 26.57 0.78
CA ASP A 23 2.14 25.60 1.12
C ASP A 23 3.20 25.47 0.02
N ARG A 24 4.13 24.55 0.20
CA ARG A 24 5.21 24.30 -0.75
C ARG A 24 4.72 23.70 -2.09
N VAL A 25 3.59 22.98 -2.07
CA VAL A 25 3.01 22.39 -3.29
C VAL A 25 2.38 23.49 -4.15
N ASP A 26 1.78 24.51 -3.53
CA ASP A 26 1.24 25.65 -4.27
C ASP A 26 2.29 26.37 -5.12
N ARG A 27 3.54 26.48 -4.61
CA ARG A 27 4.64 27.04 -5.41
C ARG A 27 4.96 26.18 -6.63
N VAL A 28 5.02 24.86 -6.45
CA VAL A 28 5.27 23.93 -7.56
C VAL A 28 4.17 24.03 -8.61
N LEU A 29 2.90 24.14 -8.20
CA LEU A 29 1.78 24.30 -9.12
C LEU A 29 1.84 25.60 -9.90
N LEU A 30 2.21 26.72 -9.26
CA LEU A 30 2.40 28.00 -9.91
C LEU A 30 3.58 28.00 -10.90
N ASP A 31 4.64 27.28 -10.61
CA ASP A 31 5.77 27.12 -11.52
C ASP A 31 5.34 26.34 -12.77
N TRP A 32 4.57 25.27 -12.60
CA TRP A 32 4.03 24.48 -13.73
C TRP A 32 3.00 25.25 -14.54
N ASP A 33 2.13 26.03 -13.93
CA ASP A 33 1.15 26.86 -14.64
C ASP A 33 1.84 27.90 -15.57
N ARG A 34 3.04 28.35 -15.20
CA ARG A 34 3.85 29.23 -16.04
C ARG A 34 4.59 28.49 -17.16
N GLU A 35 5.16 27.33 -16.85
CA GLU A 35 6.00 26.56 -17.79
C GLU A 35 5.17 25.75 -18.80
N ARG A 36 4.02 25.20 -18.36
CA ARG A 36 3.15 24.34 -19.17
C ARG A 36 1.67 24.67 -18.93
N PRO A 37 1.22 25.84 -19.36
CA PRO A 37 -0.18 26.26 -19.19
C PRO A 37 -1.18 25.40 -20.00
N ASP A 38 -0.68 24.58 -20.90
CA ASP A 38 -1.42 23.63 -21.73
C ASP A 38 -1.82 22.35 -20.97
N LEU A 39 -1.17 22.05 -19.84
CA LEU A 39 -1.41 20.84 -19.03
C LEU A 39 -2.22 21.13 -17.77
N ASP A 40 -3.03 20.13 -17.34
CA ASP A 40 -3.73 20.18 -16.06
C ASP A 40 -2.91 19.49 -14.96
N PHE A 41 -2.40 20.30 -14.01
CA PHE A 41 -1.65 19.83 -12.84
C PHE A 41 -2.50 19.69 -11.58
N ALA A 42 -3.84 19.78 -11.64
CA ALA A 42 -4.72 19.59 -10.48
C ALA A 42 -4.49 18.26 -9.74
N PRO A 43 -4.24 17.11 -10.40
CA PRO A 43 -3.91 15.87 -9.70
C PRO A 43 -2.63 15.95 -8.85
N VAL A 44 -1.64 16.74 -9.26
CA VAL A 44 -0.39 16.95 -8.52
C VAL A 44 -0.66 17.60 -7.17
N ALA A 45 -1.67 18.48 -7.10
CA ALA A 45 -2.08 19.12 -5.84
C ALA A 45 -2.44 18.09 -4.75
N VAL A 46 -3.12 17.02 -5.12
CA VAL A 46 -3.55 15.96 -4.20
C VAL A 46 -2.40 15.00 -3.92
N VAL A 47 -1.79 14.43 -4.97
CA VAL A 47 -0.76 13.38 -4.84
C VAL A 47 0.47 13.88 -4.07
N SER A 48 0.93 15.10 -4.37
CA SER A 48 2.09 15.68 -3.69
C SER A 48 1.81 15.96 -2.21
N ARG A 49 0.59 16.43 -1.87
CA ARG A 49 0.21 16.67 -0.46
C ARG A 49 0.07 15.37 0.31
N LEU A 50 -0.52 14.32 -0.29
CA LEU A 50 -0.58 12.99 0.33
C LEU A 50 0.81 12.44 0.65
N GLY A 51 1.74 12.51 -0.32
CA GLY A 51 3.12 12.05 -0.11
C GLY A 51 3.83 12.82 0.99
N ARG A 52 3.72 14.15 1.00
CA ARG A 52 4.34 15.01 2.02
C ARG A 52 3.71 14.79 3.41
N ALA A 53 2.38 14.75 3.49
CA ALA A 53 1.69 14.48 4.74
C ALA A 53 2.12 13.13 5.31
N ARG A 54 2.18 12.08 4.48
CA ARG A 54 2.67 10.76 4.89
C ARG A 54 4.08 10.81 5.47
N SER A 55 5.01 11.48 4.79
CA SER A 55 6.40 11.60 5.27
C SER A 55 6.49 12.32 6.62
N CYS A 56 5.72 13.39 6.82
CA CYS A 56 5.68 14.11 8.09
C CYS A 56 5.09 13.25 9.22
N LEU A 57 3.97 12.56 8.95
CA LEU A 57 3.34 11.67 9.92
C LEU A 57 4.27 10.52 10.32
N ASP A 58 4.93 9.88 9.35
CA ASP A 58 5.85 8.77 9.62
C ASP A 58 7.03 9.19 10.51
N ALA A 59 7.60 10.38 10.27
CA ALA A 59 8.72 10.89 11.07
C ALA A 59 8.30 11.14 12.54
N GLU A 60 7.17 11.81 12.75
CA GLU A 60 6.66 12.13 14.07
C GLU A 60 6.25 10.88 14.86
N LEU A 61 5.56 9.95 14.21
CA LEU A 61 5.15 8.69 14.83
C LEU A 61 6.36 7.80 15.15
N ALA A 62 7.37 7.77 14.29
CA ALA A 62 8.61 7.06 14.56
C ALA A 62 9.31 7.59 15.84
N ALA A 63 9.29 8.91 16.06
CA ALA A 63 9.85 9.53 17.27
C ALA A 63 9.08 9.10 18.54
N VAL A 64 7.76 8.89 18.45
CA VAL A 64 6.97 8.35 19.57
C VAL A 64 7.45 6.95 19.94
N PHE A 65 7.57 6.05 18.96
CA PHE A 65 7.97 4.66 19.22
C PHE A 65 9.43 4.56 19.70
N ALA A 66 10.32 5.42 19.20
CA ALA A 66 11.72 5.47 19.61
C ALA A 66 11.87 5.73 21.12
N ARG A 67 10.97 6.50 21.77
CA ARG A 67 10.94 6.73 23.22
C ARG A 67 10.78 5.44 24.02
N PHE A 68 10.17 4.42 23.43
CA PHE A 68 9.99 3.08 24.02
C PHE A 68 11.00 2.06 23.50
N GLY A 69 12.01 2.52 22.75
CA GLY A 69 13.04 1.68 22.13
C GLY A 69 12.47 0.78 21.01
N LEU A 70 11.41 1.19 20.36
CA LEU A 70 10.76 0.48 19.26
C LEU A 70 10.91 1.24 17.96
N THR A 71 10.86 0.50 16.84
CA THR A 71 10.57 1.07 15.54
C THR A 71 9.07 1.07 15.28
N SER A 72 8.59 1.87 14.32
CA SER A 72 7.19 1.81 13.85
C SER A 72 6.78 0.39 13.45
N ALA A 73 7.71 -0.34 12.86
CA ALA A 73 7.49 -1.70 12.42
C ALA A 73 7.42 -2.71 13.58
N ASP A 74 8.11 -2.48 14.70
CA ASP A 74 7.97 -3.29 15.92
C ASP A 74 6.60 -3.07 16.55
N PHE A 75 6.17 -1.81 16.61
CA PHE A 75 4.82 -1.48 17.07
C PHE A 75 3.75 -2.09 16.17
N GLY A 76 4.00 -2.18 14.85
CA GLY A 76 3.14 -2.88 13.91
C GLY A 76 2.88 -4.34 14.30
N VAL A 77 3.90 -5.07 14.78
CA VAL A 77 3.74 -6.44 15.31
C VAL A 77 2.85 -6.43 16.57
N ILE A 78 3.16 -5.55 17.52
CA ILE A 78 2.45 -5.45 18.80
C ILE A 78 0.96 -5.16 18.59
N ILE A 79 0.64 -4.13 17.79
CA ILE A 79 -0.74 -3.74 17.52
C ILE A 79 -1.51 -4.80 16.74
N THR A 80 -0.86 -5.51 15.81
CA THR A 80 -1.49 -6.60 15.03
C THR A 80 -1.88 -7.76 15.94
N LEU A 81 -0.98 -8.18 16.84
CA LEU A 81 -1.29 -9.22 17.82
C LEU A 81 -2.36 -8.73 18.83
N ARG A 82 -2.31 -7.47 19.26
CA ARG A 82 -3.30 -6.91 20.19
C ARG A 82 -4.70 -6.89 19.58
N ARG A 83 -4.82 -6.52 18.29
CA ARG A 83 -6.11 -6.50 17.56
C ARG A 83 -6.69 -7.89 17.29
N SER A 84 -5.88 -8.95 17.34
CA SER A 84 -6.41 -10.30 17.12
C SER A 84 -7.33 -10.79 18.25
N GLY A 85 -7.40 -10.06 19.37
CA GLY A 85 -8.18 -10.43 20.54
C GLY A 85 -7.48 -11.50 21.39
N GLY A 86 -8.01 -11.76 22.60
CA GLY A 86 -7.45 -12.83 23.44
C GLY A 86 -7.52 -14.19 22.75
N PRO A 87 -6.49 -15.00 22.84
CA PRO A 87 -5.27 -14.92 23.68
C PRO A 87 -4.10 -14.12 23.07
N TYR A 88 -4.32 -13.22 22.11
CA TYR A 88 -3.33 -12.36 21.45
C TYR A 88 -2.22 -13.16 20.72
N THR A 89 -2.66 -14.20 20.08
CA THR A 89 -1.80 -15.19 19.42
C THR A 89 -2.25 -15.38 17.98
N MET A 90 -1.30 -15.48 17.05
CA MET A 90 -1.59 -15.86 15.67
C MET A 90 -0.43 -16.63 15.04
N PRO A 91 -0.70 -17.43 13.98
CA PRO A 91 0.36 -18.04 13.19
C PRO A 91 1.29 -16.98 12.61
N GLN A 92 2.60 -17.22 12.63
CA GLN A 92 3.59 -16.32 12.07
C GLN A 92 3.30 -15.99 10.59
N ALA A 93 2.80 -16.95 9.81
CA ALA A 93 2.41 -16.73 8.43
C ALA A 93 1.30 -15.67 8.32
N ARG A 94 0.25 -15.72 9.16
CA ARG A 94 -0.81 -14.70 9.19
C ARG A 94 -0.30 -13.34 9.66
N LEU A 95 0.65 -13.32 10.60
CA LEU A 95 1.29 -12.08 11.03
C LEU A 95 2.10 -11.43 9.87
N MET A 96 2.81 -12.25 9.10
CA MET A 96 3.51 -11.82 7.90
C MET A 96 2.54 -11.20 6.89
N ASP A 97 1.45 -11.89 6.59
CA ASP A 97 0.42 -11.41 5.65
C ASP A 97 -0.20 -10.09 6.14
N ALA A 98 -0.57 -10.02 7.42
CA ALA A 98 -1.18 -8.81 8.00
C ALA A 98 -0.24 -7.59 8.00
N LEU A 99 1.08 -7.81 8.05
CA LEU A 99 2.08 -6.74 8.05
C LEU A 99 2.65 -6.46 6.66
N GLY A 100 2.30 -7.26 5.64
CA GLY A 100 2.90 -7.20 4.32
C GLY A 100 4.42 -7.44 4.34
N LEU A 101 4.89 -8.28 5.27
CA LEU A 101 6.31 -8.54 5.50
C LEU A 101 6.68 -9.96 5.11
N THR A 102 7.95 -10.17 4.85
CA THR A 102 8.49 -11.46 4.46
C THR A 102 8.99 -12.24 5.67
N SER A 103 9.19 -13.53 5.47
CA SER A 103 9.67 -14.47 6.49
C SER A 103 10.97 -13.98 7.17
N GLY A 104 11.98 -13.60 6.39
CA GLY A 104 13.26 -13.12 6.94
C GLY A 104 13.11 -11.84 7.76
N THR A 105 12.38 -10.84 7.23
CA THR A 105 12.17 -9.57 7.93
C THR A 105 11.36 -9.76 9.22
N VAL A 106 10.33 -10.61 9.19
CA VAL A 106 9.52 -10.89 10.38
C VAL A 106 10.33 -11.66 11.40
N SER A 107 11.13 -12.68 10.99
CA SER A 107 11.94 -13.47 11.91
C SER A 107 12.92 -12.61 12.70
N VAL A 108 13.73 -11.80 12.02
CA VAL A 108 14.68 -10.88 12.68
C VAL A 108 13.99 -9.93 13.68
N ARG A 109 12.82 -9.45 13.30
CA ARG A 109 12.02 -8.56 14.16
C ARG A 109 11.46 -9.30 15.36
N LEU A 110 10.92 -10.49 15.14
CA LEU A 110 10.42 -11.34 16.22
C LEU A 110 11.53 -11.75 17.18
N ASP A 111 12.73 -12.09 16.68
CA ASP A 111 13.90 -12.40 17.52
C ASP A 111 14.22 -11.25 18.47
N ARG A 112 14.25 -10.03 17.96
CA ARG A 112 14.47 -8.83 18.77
C ARG A 112 13.38 -8.60 19.82
N LEU A 113 12.10 -8.73 19.44
CA LEU A 113 10.98 -8.55 20.35
C LEU A 113 10.92 -9.68 21.39
N GLU A 114 11.28 -10.90 21.04
CA GLU A 114 11.34 -12.05 21.94
C GLU A 114 12.49 -11.91 22.95
N GLN A 115 13.69 -11.50 22.51
CA GLN A 115 14.81 -11.16 23.40
C GLN A 115 14.44 -10.10 24.45
N ARG A 116 13.55 -9.17 24.06
CA ARG A 116 13.01 -8.17 24.98
C ARG A 116 11.84 -8.68 25.83
N GLY A 117 11.41 -9.92 25.62
CA GLY A 117 10.27 -10.53 26.30
C GLY A 117 8.91 -9.89 25.96
N ILE A 118 8.80 -9.22 24.81
CA ILE A 118 7.56 -8.55 24.35
C ILE A 118 6.63 -9.54 23.66
N VAL A 119 7.20 -10.46 22.89
CA VAL A 119 6.49 -11.59 22.27
C VAL A 119 7.12 -12.91 22.70
N SER A 120 6.40 -14.01 22.53
CA SER A 120 6.93 -15.37 22.61
C SER A 120 6.55 -16.15 21.35
N ARG A 121 7.38 -17.12 20.99
CA ARG A 121 7.08 -18.07 19.91
C ARG A 121 6.86 -19.47 20.49
N GLU A 122 5.83 -20.14 20.03
CA GLU A 122 5.50 -21.50 20.41
C GLU A 122 5.40 -22.37 19.14
N PRO A 123 5.75 -23.65 19.20
CA PRO A 123 5.48 -24.56 18.09
C PRO A 123 3.98 -24.54 17.75
N GLY A 124 3.66 -24.53 16.46
CA GLY A 124 2.27 -24.66 16.02
C GLY A 124 1.67 -26.00 16.45
N PRO A 125 0.33 -26.15 16.37
CA PRO A 125 -0.35 -27.42 16.64
C PRO A 125 0.28 -28.57 15.86
N ARG A 126 0.26 -29.80 16.42
CA ARG A 126 0.82 -30.99 15.76
C ARG A 126 0.26 -31.13 14.35
N GLY A 127 1.17 -31.19 13.36
CA GLY A 127 0.82 -31.27 11.93
C GLY A 127 0.78 -29.94 11.18
N ALA A 128 0.78 -28.78 11.86
CA ALA A 128 0.88 -27.47 11.21
C ALA A 128 2.35 -27.07 11.07
N ARG A 129 2.78 -26.74 9.84
CA ARG A 129 4.10 -26.13 9.61
C ARG A 129 4.05 -24.66 10.06
N GLY A 130 4.90 -24.27 11.02
CA GLY A 130 5.09 -22.90 11.46
C GLY A 130 4.98 -22.69 12.96
N SER A 131 5.35 -21.51 13.41
CA SER A 131 5.26 -21.09 14.81
C SER A 131 4.03 -20.21 15.06
N LEU A 132 3.53 -20.26 16.29
CA LEU A 132 2.57 -19.29 16.82
C LEU A 132 3.33 -18.17 17.50
N VAL A 133 2.93 -16.94 17.23
CA VAL A 133 3.47 -15.73 17.88
C VAL A 133 2.42 -15.21 18.84
N ARG A 134 2.81 -15.02 20.09
CA ARG A 134 1.95 -14.52 21.16
C ARG A 134 2.50 -13.22 21.73
N LEU A 135 1.62 -12.27 22.04
CA LEU A 135 1.97 -11.09 22.81
C LEU A 135 2.00 -11.48 24.31
N THR A 136 3.13 -11.24 24.96
CA THR A 136 3.31 -11.58 26.38
C THR A 136 2.60 -10.57 27.29
N GLY A 137 2.51 -10.86 28.61
CA GLY A 137 2.03 -9.88 29.59
C GLY A 137 2.86 -8.60 29.63
N LYS A 138 4.18 -8.68 29.36
CA LYS A 138 5.05 -7.49 29.20
C LYS A 138 4.68 -6.73 27.94
N GLY A 139 4.45 -7.42 26.84
CA GLY A 139 4.03 -6.81 25.58
C GLY A 139 2.67 -6.13 25.69
N LEU A 140 1.74 -6.70 26.42
CA LEU A 140 0.43 -6.09 26.70
C LEU A 140 0.57 -4.78 27.48
N ARG A 141 1.32 -4.79 28.59
CA ARG A 141 1.58 -3.57 29.37
C ARG A 141 2.28 -2.50 28.52
N LEU A 142 3.27 -2.88 27.74
CA LEU A 142 3.96 -1.95 26.85
C LEU A 142 3.01 -1.33 25.81
N PHE A 143 2.09 -2.11 25.24
CA PHE A 143 1.04 -1.55 24.38
C PHE A 143 0.17 -0.55 25.12
N ASP A 144 -0.28 -0.89 26.35
CA ASP A 144 -1.15 -0.02 27.15
C ASP A 144 -0.45 1.30 27.55
N GLU A 145 0.88 1.30 27.68
CA GLU A 145 1.69 2.51 27.91
C GLU A 145 1.85 3.35 26.62
N ILE A 146 2.03 2.71 25.46
CA ILE A 146 2.28 3.39 24.18
C ILE A 146 0.99 3.96 23.60
N ALA A 147 -0.10 3.21 23.65
CA ALA A 147 -1.32 3.52 22.91
C ALA A 147 -1.88 4.93 23.24
N PRO A 148 -1.98 5.39 24.51
CA PRO A 148 -2.44 6.74 24.80
C PRO A 148 -1.52 7.83 24.23
N VAL A 149 -0.19 7.63 24.29
CA VAL A 149 0.81 8.58 23.78
C VAL A 149 0.75 8.65 22.26
N HIS A 150 0.61 7.50 21.61
CA HIS A 150 0.48 7.40 20.17
C HIS A 150 -0.79 8.12 19.67
N LEU A 151 -1.96 7.82 20.26
CA LEU A 151 -3.22 8.45 19.89
C LEU A 151 -3.22 9.97 20.14
N ALA A 152 -2.65 10.42 21.26
CA ALA A 152 -2.48 11.84 21.53
C ALA A 152 -1.55 12.53 20.53
N SER A 153 -0.53 11.82 20.04
CA SER A 153 0.35 12.32 18.97
C SER A 153 -0.39 12.45 17.63
N GLU A 154 -1.17 11.44 17.26
CA GLU A 154 -2.00 11.50 16.05
C GLU A 154 -3.02 12.64 16.11
N ASP A 155 -3.69 12.82 17.26
CA ASP A 155 -4.63 13.93 17.44
C ASP A 155 -3.95 15.30 17.28
N ARG A 156 -2.76 15.46 17.87
CA ARG A 156 -1.95 16.68 17.73
C ARG A 156 -1.52 16.93 16.27
N LEU A 157 -1.10 15.89 15.56
CA LEU A 157 -0.71 15.99 14.13
C LEU A 157 -1.87 16.41 13.24
N LEU A 158 -3.09 16.08 13.62
CA LEU A 158 -4.31 16.47 12.92
C LEU A 158 -4.96 17.75 13.48
N SER A 159 -4.29 18.47 14.39
CA SER A 159 -4.88 19.64 15.09
C SER A 159 -5.25 20.82 14.18
N ALA A 160 -4.64 20.91 12.98
CA ALA A 160 -5.01 21.90 11.96
C ALA A 160 -6.40 21.65 11.34
N LEU A 161 -6.99 20.47 11.57
CA LEU A 161 -8.28 20.08 11.05
C LEU A 161 -9.29 19.98 12.19
N SER A 162 -10.46 20.58 12.00
CA SER A 162 -11.62 20.35 12.84
C SER A 162 -12.11 18.90 12.77
N ARG A 163 -12.91 18.48 13.73
CA ARG A 163 -13.46 17.10 13.75
C ARG A 163 -14.23 16.74 12.47
N GLY A 164 -15.01 17.70 11.92
CA GLY A 164 -15.74 17.50 10.68
C GLY A 164 -14.84 17.35 9.47
N GLU A 165 -13.76 18.16 9.38
CA GLU A 165 -12.78 18.07 8.30
C GLU A 165 -11.98 16.77 8.36
N ARG A 166 -11.62 16.28 9.56
CA ARG A 166 -11.00 14.96 9.74
C ARG A 166 -11.90 13.84 9.23
N GLN A 167 -13.21 13.90 9.52
CA GLN A 167 -14.16 12.91 9.01
C GLN A 167 -14.28 12.99 7.49
N THR A 168 -14.39 14.17 6.92
CA THR A 168 -14.45 14.39 5.47
C THR A 168 -13.19 13.84 4.79
N LEU A 169 -12.01 14.13 5.33
CA LEU A 169 -10.74 13.61 4.81
C LEU A 169 -10.70 12.08 4.87
N ALA A 170 -11.13 11.48 5.98
CA ALA A 170 -11.18 10.02 6.12
C ALA A 170 -12.12 9.39 5.08
N ASP A 171 -13.27 10.01 4.81
CA ASP A 171 -14.22 9.53 3.81
C ASP A 171 -13.67 9.66 2.37
N LEU A 172 -12.98 10.75 2.06
CA LEU A 172 -12.31 10.94 0.77
C LEU A 172 -11.19 9.92 0.56
N LEU A 173 -10.36 9.68 1.57
CA LEU A 173 -9.31 8.67 1.53
C LEU A 173 -9.88 7.25 1.41
N ARG A 174 -10.98 6.94 2.09
CA ARG A 174 -11.68 5.64 1.95
C ARG A 174 -12.18 5.43 0.52
N ARG A 175 -12.77 6.45 -0.10
CA ARG A 175 -13.21 6.39 -1.51
C ARG A 175 -12.04 6.19 -2.46
N LEU A 176 -10.92 6.88 -2.22
CA LEU A 176 -9.70 6.73 -3.02
C LEU A 176 -9.13 5.30 -2.92
N LEU A 177 -9.05 4.76 -1.70
CA LEU A 177 -8.56 3.40 -1.45
C LEU A 177 -9.49 2.34 -2.05
N ALA A 178 -10.81 2.51 -1.90
CA ALA A 178 -11.80 1.62 -2.50
C ALA A 178 -11.67 1.57 -4.03
N GLY A 179 -11.34 2.69 -4.70
CA GLY A 179 -11.06 2.72 -6.13
C GLY A 179 -9.85 1.86 -6.52
N PHE A 180 -8.79 1.88 -5.72
CA PHE A 180 -7.63 1.01 -5.96
C PHE A 180 -7.94 -0.47 -5.71
N GLU A 181 -8.71 -0.78 -4.67
CA GLU A 181 -9.09 -2.15 -4.31
C GLU A 181 -10.07 -2.75 -5.32
N SER A 182 -11.10 -2.00 -5.74
CA SER A 182 -12.10 -2.45 -6.72
C SER A 182 -11.46 -2.73 -8.08
N ALA A 183 -10.63 -1.81 -8.59
CA ALA A 183 -9.93 -1.99 -9.85
C ALA A 183 -9.04 -3.25 -9.85
N THR A 184 -8.47 -3.60 -8.69
CA THR A 184 -7.68 -4.83 -8.53
C THR A 184 -8.56 -6.08 -8.54
N THR A 185 -9.69 -6.02 -7.81
CA THR A 185 -10.56 -7.18 -7.59
C THR A 185 -11.31 -7.56 -8.85
N ASP A 186 -11.91 -6.60 -9.55
CA ASP A 186 -12.77 -6.87 -10.71
C ASP A 186 -11.98 -7.42 -11.90
N VAL A 187 -10.83 -6.82 -12.22
CA VAL A 187 -10.00 -7.24 -13.34
C VAL A 187 -9.30 -8.57 -13.06
N ALA A 188 -8.74 -8.73 -11.87
CA ALA A 188 -8.09 -9.96 -11.45
C ALA A 188 -9.10 -11.11 -11.36
N ALA A 189 -10.29 -10.86 -10.79
CA ALA A 189 -11.35 -11.86 -10.71
C ALA A 189 -11.85 -12.30 -12.07
N GLY A 190 -11.98 -11.39 -13.04
CA GLY A 190 -12.37 -11.70 -14.41
C GLY A 190 -11.39 -12.63 -15.13
N LEU A 191 -10.11 -12.61 -14.76
CA LEU A 191 -9.07 -13.50 -15.25
C LEU A 191 -8.87 -14.74 -14.37
N GLY A 192 -9.46 -14.78 -13.18
CA GLY A 192 -9.27 -15.82 -12.17
C GLY A 192 -7.97 -15.67 -11.38
N LEU A 193 -7.51 -14.44 -11.17
CA LEU A 193 -6.31 -14.12 -10.42
C LEU A 193 -6.66 -13.43 -9.10
N THR A 194 -5.88 -13.70 -8.07
CA THR A 194 -5.78 -12.84 -6.88
C THR A 194 -4.39 -12.20 -6.89
N LEU A 195 -4.36 -10.87 -6.87
CA LEU A 195 -3.13 -10.10 -7.00
C LEU A 195 -2.82 -9.32 -5.72
N GLU A 196 -1.55 -9.26 -5.37
CA GLU A 196 -1.07 -8.41 -4.30
C GLU A 196 -0.47 -7.12 -4.87
N PRO A 197 -0.73 -5.95 -4.24
CA PRO A 197 -0.18 -4.67 -4.68
C PRO A 197 1.35 -4.67 -4.77
N ALA A 198 1.89 -3.92 -5.74
CA ALA A 198 3.31 -3.91 -6.07
C ALA A 198 4.24 -3.57 -4.88
N HIS A 199 3.81 -2.69 -3.97
CA HIS A 199 4.61 -2.32 -2.80
C HIS A 199 4.77 -3.49 -1.80
N LEU A 200 3.77 -4.35 -1.65
CA LEU A 200 3.83 -5.56 -0.84
C LEU A 200 4.61 -6.66 -1.57
N ALA A 201 4.37 -6.82 -2.87
CA ALA A 201 5.08 -7.76 -3.73
C ALA A 201 6.60 -7.53 -3.68
N ARG A 202 7.06 -6.27 -3.80
CA ARG A 202 8.49 -5.91 -3.67
C ARG A 202 9.06 -6.33 -2.32
N THR A 203 8.39 -5.98 -1.23
CA THR A 203 8.84 -6.33 0.12
C THR A 203 8.95 -7.85 0.28
N ARG A 204 8.00 -8.62 -0.23
CA ARG A 204 8.03 -10.10 -0.17
C ARG A 204 9.17 -10.68 -0.98
N ARG A 205 9.40 -10.19 -2.20
CA ARG A 205 10.45 -10.68 -3.09
C ARG A 205 11.84 -10.41 -2.55
N GLN A 206 12.11 -9.18 -2.10
CA GLN A 206 13.41 -8.81 -1.52
C GLN A 206 13.84 -9.69 -0.35
N ALA A 207 12.91 -10.13 0.45
CA ALA A 207 13.23 -10.91 1.63
C ALA A 207 13.49 -12.40 1.38
N VAL A 208 13.16 -12.91 0.20
CA VAL A 208 13.58 -14.23 -0.24
C VAL A 208 14.75 -14.15 -1.23
N GLY A 209 15.40 -12.97 -1.32
CA GLY A 209 16.57 -12.76 -2.17
C GLY A 209 16.25 -12.66 -3.67
N LEU A 210 14.98 -12.41 -4.03
CA LEU A 210 14.57 -12.20 -5.42
C LEU A 210 14.79 -10.73 -5.84
N SER A 211 14.89 -10.50 -7.16
CA SER A 211 15.13 -9.19 -7.74
C SER A 211 14.08 -8.14 -7.31
N ASP A 212 14.53 -6.90 -7.10
CA ASP A 212 13.66 -5.74 -6.81
C ASP A 212 13.00 -5.23 -8.10
N THR A 213 12.15 -6.06 -8.68
CA THR A 213 11.41 -5.74 -9.89
C THR A 213 10.00 -5.30 -9.53
N PRO A 214 9.54 -4.13 -10.02
CA PRO A 214 8.15 -3.71 -9.84
C PRO A 214 7.20 -4.67 -10.55
N GLY A 215 6.04 -4.94 -9.95
CA GLY A 215 5.04 -5.82 -10.53
C GLY A 215 3.96 -6.20 -9.53
N LEU A 216 2.96 -6.94 -9.98
CA LEU A 216 1.88 -7.48 -9.16
C LEU A 216 2.13 -8.95 -8.87
N LEU A 217 2.17 -9.34 -7.60
CA LEU A 217 2.38 -10.73 -7.22
C LEU A 217 1.08 -11.52 -7.29
N VAL A 218 1.08 -12.64 -7.99
CA VAL A 218 -0.03 -13.60 -8.02
C VAL A 218 -0.04 -14.37 -6.71
N THR A 219 -1.06 -14.16 -5.90
CA THR A 219 -1.22 -14.84 -4.60
C THR A 219 -2.13 -16.05 -4.69
N ASP A 220 -3.02 -16.09 -5.68
CA ASP A 220 -3.86 -17.25 -5.97
C ASP A 220 -4.31 -17.27 -7.43
N VAL A 221 -4.60 -18.48 -7.95
CA VAL A 221 -5.11 -18.69 -9.31
C VAL A 221 -6.30 -19.65 -9.24
N VAL A 222 -7.46 -19.20 -9.69
CA VAL A 222 -8.69 -19.99 -9.72
C VAL A 222 -8.55 -21.11 -10.75
N ALA A 223 -8.80 -22.34 -10.31
CA ALA A 223 -8.74 -23.51 -11.20
C ALA A 223 -9.70 -23.36 -12.41
N ARG A 224 -9.24 -23.75 -13.58
CA ARG A 224 -9.99 -23.65 -14.86
C ARG A 224 -10.33 -22.21 -15.29
N SER A 225 -9.62 -21.23 -14.77
CA SER A 225 -9.71 -19.84 -15.21
C SER A 225 -8.83 -19.58 -16.43
N ALA A 226 -9.04 -18.43 -17.07
CA ALA A 226 -8.19 -17.99 -18.19
C ALA A 226 -6.71 -17.91 -17.79
N ALA A 227 -6.43 -17.49 -16.56
CA ALA A 227 -5.07 -17.43 -16.03
C ALA A 227 -4.46 -18.83 -15.80
N ALA A 228 -5.24 -19.78 -15.25
CA ALA A 228 -4.80 -21.16 -15.08
C ALA A 228 -4.53 -21.84 -16.43
N GLU A 229 -5.39 -21.63 -17.43
CA GLU A 229 -5.21 -22.18 -18.78
C GLU A 229 -3.99 -21.57 -19.49
N ALA A 230 -3.66 -20.31 -19.20
CA ALA A 230 -2.47 -19.64 -19.72
C ALA A 230 -1.17 -20.09 -19.00
N GLY A 231 -1.25 -20.87 -17.93
CA GLY A 231 -0.09 -21.35 -17.18
C GLY A 231 0.47 -20.32 -16.18
N ILE A 232 -0.34 -19.33 -15.76
CA ILE A 232 0.01 -18.43 -14.66
C ILE A 232 -0.12 -19.20 -13.35
N GLU A 233 0.87 -19.06 -12.48
CA GLU A 233 0.95 -19.80 -11.21
C GLU A 233 1.03 -18.85 -10.01
N ARG A 234 0.64 -19.36 -8.86
CA ARG A 234 0.86 -18.68 -7.59
C ARG A 234 2.37 -18.43 -7.37
N GLY A 235 2.73 -17.19 -7.05
CA GLY A 235 4.12 -16.77 -6.88
C GLY A 235 4.72 -16.07 -8.10
N ASP A 236 4.04 -16.08 -9.24
CA ASP A 236 4.45 -15.29 -10.40
C ASP A 236 4.32 -13.80 -10.11
N LEU A 237 5.27 -13.01 -10.61
CA LEU A 237 5.20 -11.55 -10.59
C LEU A 237 4.84 -11.04 -11.99
N ILE A 238 3.68 -10.44 -12.14
CA ILE A 238 3.28 -9.79 -13.39
C ILE A 238 4.06 -8.50 -13.54
N THR A 239 4.91 -8.38 -14.55
CA THR A 239 5.78 -7.22 -14.80
C THR A 239 5.36 -6.38 -15.98
N ALA A 240 4.71 -6.99 -16.99
CA ALA A 240 4.20 -6.25 -18.15
C ALA A 240 3.00 -6.96 -18.80
N LEU A 241 2.19 -6.19 -19.53
CA LEU A 241 1.11 -6.64 -20.39
C LEU A 241 1.35 -6.08 -21.81
N ASP A 242 1.41 -6.95 -22.81
CA ASP A 242 1.73 -6.60 -24.21
C ASP A 242 2.95 -5.65 -24.32
N GLY A 243 3.98 -5.90 -23.51
CA GLY A 243 5.21 -5.09 -23.45
C GLY A 243 5.11 -3.80 -22.65
N THR A 244 3.92 -3.40 -22.19
CA THR A 244 3.73 -2.23 -21.32
C THR A 244 3.88 -2.61 -19.87
N ALA A 245 4.75 -1.90 -19.13
CA ALA A 245 5.05 -2.20 -17.74
C ALA A 245 3.81 -2.11 -16.83
N VAL A 246 3.63 -3.12 -15.98
CA VAL A 246 2.57 -3.20 -14.97
C VAL A 246 3.18 -2.95 -13.60
N THR A 247 2.91 -1.78 -13.02
CA THR A 247 3.45 -1.37 -11.72
C THR A 247 2.36 -1.18 -10.66
N SER A 248 1.09 -1.26 -11.05
CA SER A 248 -0.06 -1.13 -10.14
C SER A 248 -1.27 -1.87 -10.70
N SER A 249 -2.19 -2.21 -9.81
CA SER A 249 -3.46 -2.85 -10.17
C SER A 249 -4.34 -1.95 -11.04
N VAL A 250 -4.35 -0.65 -10.75
CA VAL A 250 -5.05 0.35 -11.57
C VAL A 250 -4.45 0.40 -12.98
N GLY A 251 -3.11 0.38 -13.08
CA GLY A 251 -2.42 0.32 -14.36
C GLY A 251 -2.78 -0.94 -15.17
N LEU A 252 -2.81 -2.11 -14.52
CA LEU A 252 -3.25 -3.35 -15.17
C LEU A 252 -4.70 -3.26 -15.64
N ALA A 253 -5.61 -2.73 -14.80
CA ALA A 253 -7.01 -2.56 -15.15
C ALA A 253 -7.19 -1.62 -16.37
N SER A 254 -6.48 -0.49 -16.38
CA SER A 254 -6.49 0.45 -17.51
C SER A 254 -5.99 -0.19 -18.79
N LEU A 255 -4.85 -0.88 -18.75
CA LEU A 255 -4.30 -1.57 -19.91
C LEU A 255 -5.26 -2.64 -20.46
N LEU A 256 -5.92 -3.40 -19.60
CA LEU A 256 -6.90 -4.41 -20.03
C LEU A 256 -8.18 -3.78 -20.61
N ALA A 257 -8.62 -2.64 -20.08
CA ALA A 257 -9.74 -1.88 -20.62
C ALA A 257 -9.44 -1.36 -22.04
N ASP A 258 -8.22 -0.86 -22.26
CA ASP A 258 -7.77 -0.37 -23.58
C ASP A 258 -7.65 -1.50 -24.63
N LEU A 259 -7.53 -2.75 -24.17
CA LEU A 259 -7.46 -3.93 -25.03
C LEU A 259 -8.83 -4.57 -25.31
N THR A 260 -9.92 -3.86 -25.00
CA THR A 260 -11.30 -4.31 -25.27
C THR A 260 -11.48 -4.70 -26.74
N GLY A 261 -11.91 -5.94 -26.99
CA GLY A 261 -12.06 -6.49 -28.35
C GLY A 261 -10.91 -7.39 -28.81
N ARG A 262 -9.75 -7.40 -28.13
CA ARG A 262 -8.71 -8.41 -28.38
C ARG A 262 -9.08 -9.75 -27.77
N ARG A 263 -8.69 -10.83 -28.43
CA ARG A 263 -8.96 -12.19 -27.95
C ARG A 263 -7.81 -12.75 -27.09
N THR A 264 -6.61 -12.26 -27.28
CA THR A 264 -5.41 -12.74 -26.59
C THR A 264 -4.52 -11.56 -26.25
N VAL A 265 -3.94 -11.61 -25.06
CA VAL A 265 -2.96 -10.65 -24.53
C VAL A 265 -1.73 -11.42 -24.04
N THR A 266 -0.59 -10.76 -23.99
CA THR A 266 0.68 -11.36 -23.57
C THR A 266 1.08 -10.81 -22.21
N PHE A 267 1.18 -11.69 -21.22
CA PHE A 267 1.73 -11.35 -19.91
C PHE A 267 3.23 -11.69 -19.84
N ASN A 268 4.03 -10.73 -19.41
CA ASN A 268 5.41 -10.98 -19.00
C ASN A 268 5.46 -11.15 -17.48
N LEU A 269 6.02 -12.25 -17.04
CA LEU A 269 6.05 -12.68 -15.65
C LEU A 269 7.51 -12.93 -15.21
N LEU A 270 7.73 -12.85 -13.88
CA LEU A 270 8.91 -13.45 -13.27
C LEU A 270 8.45 -14.59 -12.35
N ARG A 271 8.88 -15.81 -12.65
CA ARG A 271 8.74 -17.00 -11.81
C ARG A 271 10.04 -17.23 -11.06
N GLY A 272 10.06 -16.81 -9.78
CA GLY A 272 11.33 -16.60 -9.10
C GLY A 272 12.13 -15.46 -9.74
N ASN A 273 13.28 -15.76 -10.35
CA ASN A 273 14.07 -14.82 -11.15
C ASN A 273 14.00 -15.09 -12.67
N ASP A 274 13.30 -16.14 -13.08
CA ASP A 274 13.21 -16.54 -14.48
C ASP A 274 12.10 -15.75 -15.19
N ALA A 275 12.42 -15.19 -16.35
CA ALA A 275 11.44 -14.49 -17.19
C ALA A 275 10.57 -15.52 -17.92
N VAL A 276 9.27 -15.38 -17.77
CA VAL A 276 8.25 -16.22 -18.41
C VAL A 276 7.29 -15.34 -19.20
N THR A 277 6.95 -15.77 -20.41
CA THR A 277 5.95 -15.07 -21.23
C THR A 277 4.79 -16.02 -21.50
N VAL A 278 3.56 -15.58 -21.21
CA VAL A 278 2.36 -16.38 -21.41
C VAL A 278 1.32 -15.62 -22.21
N GLY A 279 0.69 -16.31 -23.15
CA GLY A 279 -0.46 -15.79 -23.90
C GLY A 279 -1.76 -16.15 -23.15
N LEU A 280 -2.53 -15.14 -22.75
CA LEU A 280 -3.78 -15.31 -22.05
C LEU A 280 -4.96 -14.94 -22.95
N ARG A 281 -5.96 -15.82 -23.02
CA ARG A 281 -7.19 -15.59 -23.76
C ARG A 281 -8.17 -14.81 -22.88
N LEU A 282 -8.53 -13.59 -23.30
CA LEU A 282 -9.49 -12.79 -22.56
C LEU A 282 -10.89 -13.41 -22.63
N PRO A 283 -11.62 -13.47 -21.51
CA PRO A 283 -13.02 -13.88 -21.51
C PRO A 283 -13.84 -12.92 -22.39
N ARG A 284 -14.88 -13.43 -23.04
CA ARG A 284 -15.79 -12.55 -23.79
C ARG A 284 -16.50 -11.62 -22.83
N ALA A 285 -16.48 -10.31 -23.13
CA ALA A 285 -17.35 -9.37 -22.44
C ALA A 285 -18.80 -9.85 -22.56
N ARG A 286 -19.47 -9.99 -21.43
CA ARG A 286 -20.92 -10.28 -21.40
C ARG A 286 -21.73 -9.04 -21.72
#